data_63aeb14d9e0fa4c6ffbf16f731c43aa4
#
_entry.id   63aeb14d9e0fa4c6ffbf16f731c43aa4
#
_cell.length_a   1.000
_cell.length_b   1.000
_cell.length_c   1.000
_cell.angle_alpha   90.00
_cell.angle_beta   90.00
_cell.angle_gamma   90.00
#
_symmetry.space_group_name_H-M   'P 1'
#
loop_
_entity.id
_entity.type
_entity.pdbx_description
1 polymer ?
#
loop_
_entity_poly.entity_id
_entity_poly.type
_entity_poly.pdbx_seq_one_letter_code
_entity_poly.pdbx_strand_id
1 'polypeptide(L)'
;MNSSDLKNDSYLSIEGVSKKFEQFQAVRHTNLKIRKGEIFCLLGPSGCGKTTLLRMLAGFEQPSEGKIFLDGSELTGIPPFRRPVNMMFQSYAIFPHMTVEQNVAFGLKQDQVAKDKIREKVQEALELVEMPKLAKRKPHQLSGGQRQRVALARILVKQPKLLLLDEPMAALDKKLREQMQLEVGDILE
;
A
#
# COMPACT_ATOMS: atom_id res chain seq x y z
N MET A 1 -15.76 -35.29 -4.13
CA MET A 1 -15.02 -34.03 -4.05
C MET A 1 -14.19 -34.10 -2.81
N ASN A 2 -12.87 -34.20 -2.96
CA ASN A 2 -11.95 -34.48 -1.86
C ASN A 2 -11.72 -33.22 -1.02
N SER A 3 -11.78 -33.37 0.31
CA SER A 3 -11.52 -32.34 1.31
C SER A 3 -10.08 -31.80 1.33
N SER A 4 -9.23 -32.26 0.40
CA SER A 4 -7.83 -31.84 0.21
C SER A 4 -7.65 -30.63 -0.69
N ASP A 5 -8.65 -30.24 -1.50
CA ASP A 5 -8.54 -29.15 -2.47
C ASP A 5 -8.86 -27.76 -1.90
N LEU A 6 -9.24 -27.67 -0.62
CA LEU A 6 -9.49 -26.41 0.09
C LEU A 6 -8.24 -25.85 0.81
N LYS A 7 -7.07 -26.45 0.62
CA LYS A 7 -5.81 -25.99 1.18
C LYS A 7 -5.09 -25.14 0.14
N ASN A 8 -5.14 -23.83 0.30
CA ASN A 8 -4.19 -22.84 -0.21
C ASN A 8 -4.65 -21.85 -1.29
N ASP A 9 -5.89 -21.40 -1.25
CA ASP A 9 -6.35 -20.34 -2.16
C ASP A 9 -6.20 -18.92 -1.55
N SER A 10 -5.58 -18.79 -0.36
CA SER A 10 -5.38 -17.51 0.31
C SER A 10 -4.00 -16.94 0.01
N TYR A 11 -3.96 -15.81 -0.70
CA TYR A 11 -2.73 -15.07 -0.97
C TYR A 11 -2.23 -14.30 0.24
N LEU A 12 -3.14 -13.65 0.98
CA LEU A 12 -2.90 -13.08 2.30
C LEU A 12 -3.69 -13.87 3.34
N SER A 13 -3.03 -14.37 4.38
CA SER A 13 -3.66 -15.01 5.55
C SER A 13 -3.28 -14.28 6.82
N ILE A 14 -4.27 -13.91 7.61
CA ILE A 14 -4.16 -13.37 8.96
C ILE A 14 -4.75 -14.40 9.90
N GLU A 15 -3.97 -14.92 10.81
CA GLU A 15 -4.34 -16.05 11.67
C GLU A 15 -4.22 -15.65 13.14
N GLY A 16 -5.36 -15.44 13.80
CA GLY A 16 -5.45 -15.12 15.20
C GLY A 16 -4.75 -13.82 15.61
N VAL A 17 -4.60 -12.87 14.67
CA VAL A 17 -3.83 -11.64 14.94
C VAL A 17 -4.58 -10.74 15.90
N SER A 18 -3.88 -10.31 16.96
CA SER A 18 -4.34 -9.30 17.89
C SER A 18 -3.26 -8.25 18.14
N LYS A 19 -3.69 -7.05 18.56
CA LYS A 19 -2.77 -5.98 18.99
C LYS A 19 -3.27 -5.32 20.26
N LYS A 20 -2.43 -5.32 21.27
CA LYS A 20 -2.66 -4.64 22.54
C LYS A 20 -1.54 -3.62 22.76
N PHE A 21 -1.91 -2.40 23.09
CA PHE A 21 -1.00 -1.35 23.55
C PHE A 21 -1.28 -1.13 25.04
N GLU A 22 -0.35 -1.52 25.89
CA GLU A 22 -0.52 -1.51 27.34
C GLU A 22 -1.85 -2.17 27.78
N GLN A 23 -2.86 -1.38 28.16
CA GLN A 23 -4.17 -1.87 28.55
C GLN A 23 -5.25 -1.75 27.43
N PHE A 24 -4.92 -1.08 26.30
CA PHE A 24 -5.86 -0.83 25.22
C PHE A 24 -5.76 -1.90 24.13
N GLN A 25 -6.86 -2.59 23.86
CA GLN A 25 -6.96 -3.56 22.77
C GLN A 25 -7.30 -2.86 21.45
N ALA A 26 -6.30 -2.58 20.63
CA ALA A 26 -6.46 -1.87 19.35
C ALA A 26 -7.02 -2.78 18.25
N VAL A 27 -6.58 -4.04 18.20
CA VAL A 27 -7.11 -5.06 17.26
C VAL A 27 -7.41 -6.32 18.05
N ARG A 28 -8.65 -6.77 17.98
CA ARG A 28 -9.10 -8.03 18.61
C ARG A 28 -8.63 -9.21 17.74
N HIS A 29 -8.70 -10.41 18.29
CA HIS A 29 -8.39 -11.66 17.59
C HIS A 29 -9.07 -11.70 16.21
N THR A 30 -8.27 -11.58 15.15
CA THR A 30 -8.74 -11.42 13.78
C THR A 30 -8.20 -12.55 12.91
N ASN A 31 -9.11 -13.17 12.15
CA ASN A 31 -8.79 -14.13 11.11
C ASN A 31 -9.34 -13.59 9.78
N LEU A 32 -8.50 -13.58 8.74
CA LEU A 32 -8.88 -13.09 7.42
C LEU A 32 -8.08 -13.81 6.36
N LYS A 33 -8.72 -14.16 5.25
CA LYS A 33 -8.09 -14.73 4.07
C LYS A 33 -8.49 -13.91 2.85
N ILE A 34 -7.51 -13.50 2.05
CA ILE A 34 -7.70 -12.70 0.83
C ILE A 34 -7.01 -13.46 -0.30
N ARG A 35 -7.66 -13.54 -1.46
CA ARG A 35 -7.13 -14.21 -2.64
C ARG A 35 -6.17 -13.29 -3.41
N LYS A 36 -5.37 -13.87 -4.29
CA LYS A 36 -4.53 -13.11 -5.21
C LYS A 36 -5.40 -12.32 -6.20
N GLY A 37 -5.05 -11.04 -6.42
CA GLY A 37 -5.80 -10.14 -7.29
C GLY A 37 -7.12 -9.62 -6.70
N GLU A 38 -7.43 -9.93 -5.43
CA GLU A 38 -8.65 -9.45 -4.79
C GLU A 38 -8.47 -8.05 -4.25
N ILE A 39 -9.42 -7.15 -4.55
CA ILE A 39 -9.56 -5.84 -3.91
C ILE A 39 -10.40 -6.01 -2.65
N PHE A 40 -9.80 -5.77 -1.50
CA PHE A 40 -10.45 -5.94 -0.20
C PHE A 40 -10.56 -4.61 0.55
N CYS A 41 -11.77 -4.26 0.99
CA CYS A 41 -12.03 -3.03 1.73
C CYS A 41 -12.30 -3.28 3.21
N LEU A 42 -11.55 -2.60 4.08
CA LEU A 42 -11.79 -2.56 5.52
C LEU A 42 -12.73 -1.40 5.86
N LEU A 43 -13.95 -1.71 6.29
CA LEU A 43 -14.94 -0.73 6.71
C LEU A 43 -15.09 -0.73 8.23
N GLY A 44 -15.37 0.43 8.79
CA GLY A 44 -15.62 0.59 10.22
C GLY A 44 -15.38 2.03 10.71
N PRO A 45 -15.89 2.36 11.90
CA PRO A 45 -15.75 3.70 12.48
C PRO A 45 -14.30 4.07 12.76
N SER A 46 -14.03 5.37 12.98
CA SER A 46 -12.71 5.82 13.42
C SER A 46 -12.32 5.13 14.74
N GLY A 47 -11.05 4.74 14.85
CA GLY A 47 -10.53 4.06 16.05
C GLY A 47 -10.81 2.56 16.16
N CYS A 48 -11.49 1.92 15.19
CA CYS A 48 -11.75 0.48 15.23
C CYS A 48 -10.56 -0.43 14.87
N GLY A 49 -9.36 0.13 14.68
CA GLY A 49 -8.12 -0.63 14.47
C GLY A 49 -7.69 -0.84 13.01
N LYS A 50 -8.38 -0.27 11.99
CA LYS A 50 -8.02 -0.42 10.57
C LYS A 50 -6.56 -0.05 10.28
N THR A 51 -6.15 1.16 10.62
CA THR A 51 -4.78 1.64 10.44
C THR A 51 -3.77 0.77 11.21
N THR A 52 -4.12 0.31 12.41
CA THR A 52 -3.25 -0.59 13.18
C THR A 52 -3.07 -1.93 12.48
N LEU A 53 -4.14 -2.50 11.92
CA LEU A 53 -4.06 -3.73 11.12
C LEU A 53 -3.21 -3.53 9.87
N LEU A 54 -3.43 -2.45 9.11
CA LEU A 54 -2.62 -2.12 7.94
C LEU A 54 -1.13 -1.94 8.32
N ARG A 55 -0.84 -1.28 9.45
CA ARG A 55 0.53 -1.13 9.95
C ARG A 55 1.17 -2.47 10.34
N MET A 56 0.40 -3.41 10.90
CA MET A 56 0.89 -4.76 11.16
C MET A 56 1.20 -5.51 9.87
N LEU A 57 0.37 -5.40 8.84
CA LEU A 57 0.62 -5.97 7.52
C LEU A 57 1.86 -5.36 6.85
N ALA A 58 2.05 -4.05 6.97
CA ALA A 58 3.22 -3.35 6.45
C ALA A 58 4.50 -3.56 7.28
N GLY A 59 4.39 -4.08 8.52
CA GLY A 59 5.53 -4.33 9.41
C GLY A 59 5.96 -3.15 10.28
N PHE A 60 5.20 -2.05 10.28
CA PHE A 60 5.43 -0.90 11.17
C PHE A 60 4.99 -1.16 12.60
N GLU A 61 4.12 -2.15 12.79
CA GLU A 61 3.69 -2.67 14.10
C GLU A 61 3.84 -4.18 14.11
N GLN A 62 4.19 -4.74 15.29
CA GLN A 62 4.17 -6.18 15.47
C GLN A 62 2.85 -6.59 16.12
N PRO A 63 2.21 -7.68 15.68
CA PRO A 63 1.08 -8.24 16.40
C PRO A 63 1.50 -8.68 17.81
N SER A 64 0.58 -8.57 18.77
CA SER A 64 0.78 -9.11 20.11
C SER A 64 0.65 -10.64 20.12
N GLU A 65 -0.23 -11.15 19.26
CA GLU A 65 -0.48 -12.59 19.07
C GLU A 65 -0.84 -12.84 17.60
N GLY A 66 -0.74 -14.10 17.19
CA GLY A 66 -1.10 -14.55 15.86
C GLY A 66 -0.01 -14.36 14.82
N LYS A 67 -0.33 -14.71 13.57
CA LYS A 67 0.62 -14.73 12.47
C LYS A 67 0.03 -14.12 11.20
N ILE A 68 0.90 -13.60 10.35
CA ILE A 68 0.56 -13.02 9.04
C ILE A 68 1.39 -13.74 7.99
N PHE A 69 0.71 -14.21 6.93
CA PHE A 69 1.34 -14.88 5.80
C PHE A 69 0.97 -14.16 4.51
N LEU A 70 1.92 -14.03 3.60
CA LEU A 70 1.71 -13.52 2.25
C LEU A 70 2.38 -14.47 1.26
N ASP A 71 1.60 -14.97 0.30
CA ASP A 71 2.08 -15.91 -0.73
C ASP A 71 2.83 -17.10 -0.09
N GLY A 72 2.25 -17.69 0.96
CA GLY A 72 2.81 -18.79 1.72
C GLY A 72 3.98 -18.46 2.66
N SER A 73 4.50 -17.23 2.62
CA SER A 73 5.64 -16.80 3.45
C SER A 73 5.15 -16.07 4.71
N GLU A 74 5.67 -16.42 5.88
CA GLU A 74 5.37 -15.72 7.13
C GLU A 74 6.01 -14.33 7.12
N LEU A 75 5.20 -13.29 7.37
CA LEU A 75 5.65 -11.89 7.48
C LEU A 75 5.88 -11.44 8.93
N THR A 76 5.41 -12.21 9.93
CA THR A 76 5.56 -11.86 11.33
C THR A 76 7.04 -11.72 11.69
N GLY A 77 7.41 -10.62 12.33
CA GLY A 77 8.82 -10.33 12.67
C GLY A 77 9.69 -9.80 11.53
N ILE A 78 9.23 -9.84 10.26
CA ILE A 78 9.97 -9.26 9.13
C ILE A 78 9.83 -7.73 9.16
N PRO A 79 10.94 -6.96 9.12
CA PRO A 79 10.88 -5.50 9.12
C PRO A 79 10.27 -4.95 7.82
N PRO A 80 9.69 -3.71 7.82
CA PRO A 80 8.96 -3.14 6.69
C PRO A 80 9.74 -3.15 5.37
N PHE A 81 11.02 -2.79 5.40
CA PHE A 81 11.85 -2.66 4.19
C PHE A 81 12.18 -4.00 3.52
N ARG A 82 11.95 -5.13 4.19
CA ARG A 82 12.14 -6.48 3.64
C ARG A 82 10.83 -7.13 3.20
N ARG A 83 9.68 -6.51 3.48
CA ARG A 83 8.39 -7.06 3.07
C ARG A 83 8.08 -6.68 1.61
N PRO A 84 7.52 -7.60 0.81
CA PRO A 84 7.04 -7.29 -0.54
C PRO A 84 5.67 -6.56 -0.48
N VAL A 85 5.56 -5.61 0.42
CA VAL A 85 4.34 -4.87 0.75
C VAL A 85 4.64 -3.38 0.69
N ASN A 86 3.82 -2.62 -0.01
CA ASN A 86 3.88 -1.16 0.02
C ASN A 86 2.63 -0.58 0.67
N MET A 87 2.80 0.49 1.42
CA MET A 87 1.71 1.19 2.09
C MET A 87 1.67 2.65 1.69
N MET A 88 0.49 3.12 1.31
CA MET A 88 0.19 4.54 1.13
C MET A 88 -0.37 5.09 2.44
N PHE A 89 0.29 6.08 3.00
CA PHE A 89 -0.16 6.77 4.19
C PHE A 89 -1.15 7.89 3.85
N GLN A 90 -2.03 8.22 4.78
CA GLN A 90 -3.00 9.31 4.66
C GLN A 90 -2.36 10.66 4.26
N SER A 91 -1.14 10.94 4.72
CA SER A 91 -0.38 12.15 4.40
C SER A 91 0.37 12.11 3.06
N TYR A 92 0.19 11.04 2.26
CA TYR A 92 0.92 10.76 1.02
C TYR A 92 2.44 10.62 1.16
N ALA A 93 3.04 11.14 2.23
CA ALA A 93 4.47 11.11 2.58
C ALA A 93 5.43 11.42 1.41
N ILE A 94 5.07 12.38 0.54
CA ILE A 94 5.89 12.79 -0.61
C ILE A 94 7.06 13.64 -0.11
N PHE A 95 8.25 13.44 -0.67
CA PHE A 95 9.45 14.22 -0.35
C PHE A 95 9.37 15.63 -0.96
N PRO A 96 9.24 16.71 -0.17
CA PRO A 96 8.96 18.05 -0.70
C PRO A 96 10.13 18.68 -1.47
N HIS A 97 11.35 18.24 -1.21
CA HIS A 97 12.58 18.73 -1.86
C HIS A 97 12.89 18.02 -3.20
N MET A 98 12.22 16.91 -3.48
CA MET A 98 12.40 16.10 -4.70
C MET A 98 11.37 16.48 -5.76
N THR A 99 11.74 16.30 -7.05
CA THR A 99 10.78 16.35 -8.16
C THR A 99 9.85 15.14 -8.14
N VAL A 100 8.80 15.15 -8.98
CA VAL A 100 7.88 14.02 -9.15
C VAL A 100 8.65 12.76 -9.57
N GLU A 101 9.46 12.83 -10.62
CA GLU A 101 10.28 11.70 -11.08
C GLU A 101 11.25 11.18 -10.00
N GLN A 102 11.83 12.09 -9.21
CA GLN A 102 12.73 11.71 -8.12
C GLN A 102 11.98 11.02 -6.98
N ASN A 103 10.77 11.48 -6.65
CA ASN A 103 9.90 10.82 -5.69
C ASN A 103 9.57 9.40 -6.11
N VAL A 104 9.16 9.19 -7.37
CA VAL A 104 8.84 7.86 -7.90
C VAL A 104 10.09 6.97 -7.95
N ALA A 105 11.23 7.51 -8.39
CA ALA A 105 12.49 6.77 -8.50
C ALA A 105 13.09 6.37 -7.15
N PHE A 106 12.67 6.99 -6.04
CA PHE A 106 13.35 6.87 -4.75
C PHE A 106 13.51 5.41 -4.29
N GLY A 107 12.42 4.65 -4.28
CA GLY A 107 12.43 3.25 -3.85
C GLY A 107 13.33 2.37 -4.72
N LEU A 108 13.29 2.55 -6.04
CA LEU A 108 14.13 1.79 -6.98
C LEU A 108 15.63 2.06 -6.79
N LYS A 109 15.98 3.31 -6.43
CA LYS A 109 17.37 3.67 -6.11
C LYS A 109 17.87 3.00 -4.84
N GLN A 110 17.01 2.90 -3.81
CA GLN A 110 17.34 2.19 -2.57
C GLN A 110 17.53 0.69 -2.81
N ASP A 111 16.76 0.12 -3.74
CA ASP A 111 16.88 -1.28 -4.13
C ASP A 111 18.04 -1.52 -5.13
N GLN A 112 18.88 -0.51 -5.40
CA GLN A 112 20.04 -0.57 -6.28
C GLN A 112 19.72 -1.03 -7.71
N VAL A 113 18.54 -0.73 -8.21
CA VAL A 113 18.14 -1.02 -9.59
C VAL A 113 19.01 -0.21 -10.57
N ALA A 114 19.37 -0.80 -11.70
CA ALA A 114 20.20 -0.16 -12.74
C ALA A 114 19.51 1.13 -13.26
N LYS A 115 20.32 2.18 -13.52
CA LYS A 115 19.82 3.53 -13.88
C LYS A 115 18.89 3.54 -15.09
N ASP A 116 19.21 2.74 -16.12
CA ASP A 116 18.39 2.68 -17.33
C ASP A 116 16.99 2.08 -17.02
N LYS A 117 16.96 1.00 -16.23
CA LYS A 117 15.70 0.40 -15.77
C LYS A 117 14.90 1.32 -14.84
N ILE A 118 15.57 2.13 -14.01
CA ILE A 118 14.87 3.13 -13.18
C ILE A 118 14.14 4.13 -14.07
N ARG A 119 14.80 4.63 -15.14
CA ARG A 119 14.18 5.62 -16.03
C ARG A 119 12.95 5.05 -16.73
N GLU A 120 13.05 3.85 -17.27
CA GLU A 120 11.96 3.12 -17.92
C GLU A 120 10.77 2.95 -16.95
N LYS A 121 11.00 2.31 -15.79
CA LYS A 121 9.95 2.06 -14.78
C LYS A 121 9.29 3.34 -14.24
N VAL A 122 10.06 4.42 -14.07
CA VAL A 122 9.52 5.72 -13.63
C VAL A 122 8.62 6.32 -14.71
N GLN A 123 9.01 6.22 -15.98
CA GLN A 123 8.20 6.70 -17.09
C GLN A 123 6.89 5.93 -17.17
N GLU A 124 6.92 4.59 -17.13
CA GLU A 124 5.73 3.73 -17.11
C GLU A 124 4.80 4.06 -15.92
N ALA A 125 5.36 4.20 -14.72
CA ALA A 125 4.57 4.53 -13.54
C ALA A 125 3.93 5.92 -13.61
N LEU A 126 4.59 6.90 -14.26
CA LEU A 126 4.03 8.23 -14.45
C LEU A 126 2.96 8.26 -15.56
N GLU A 127 3.10 7.45 -16.58
CA GLU A 127 2.07 7.26 -17.62
C GLU A 127 0.81 6.62 -17.04
N LEU A 128 0.98 5.57 -16.22
CA LEU A 128 -0.12 4.87 -15.53
C LEU A 128 -1.01 5.82 -14.71
N VAL A 129 -0.39 6.81 -14.04
CA VAL A 129 -1.12 7.82 -13.23
C VAL A 129 -1.37 9.13 -13.97
N GLU A 130 -1.20 9.17 -15.29
CA GLU A 130 -1.41 10.34 -16.16
C GLU A 130 -0.59 11.60 -15.78
N MET A 131 0.64 11.41 -15.31
CA MET A 131 1.50 12.49 -14.82
C MET A 131 2.82 12.70 -15.58
N PRO A 132 3.04 12.19 -16.82
CA PRO A 132 4.35 12.26 -17.47
C PRO A 132 4.81 13.71 -17.72
N LYS A 133 3.89 14.64 -18.04
CA LYS A 133 4.21 16.06 -18.28
C LYS A 133 4.63 16.82 -17.01
N LEU A 134 4.40 16.27 -15.84
CA LEU A 134 4.69 16.90 -14.55
C LEU A 134 5.93 16.31 -13.85
N ALA A 135 6.66 15.42 -14.52
CA ALA A 135 7.82 14.68 -13.97
C ALA A 135 8.85 15.58 -13.26
N LYS A 136 9.11 16.77 -13.79
CA LYS A 136 10.11 17.72 -13.26
C LYS A 136 9.55 18.71 -12.23
N ARG A 137 8.24 18.73 -11.97
CA ARG A 137 7.64 19.58 -10.94
C ARG A 137 7.95 19.10 -9.54
N LYS A 138 7.93 20.04 -8.58
CA LYS A 138 8.04 19.73 -7.15
C LYS A 138 6.63 19.66 -6.51
N PRO A 139 6.46 18.98 -5.36
CA PRO A 139 5.16 18.79 -4.72
C PRO A 139 4.37 20.06 -4.44
N HIS A 140 5.03 21.19 -4.13
CA HIS A 140 4.37 22.48 -3.90
C HIS A 140 3.73 23.08 -5.17
N GLN A 141 4.10 22.59 -6.37
CA GLN A 141 3.55 23.01 -7.65
C GLN A 141 2.39 22.12 -8.12
N LEU A 142 1.94 21.19 -7.28
CA LEU A 142 0.92 20.18 -7.58
C LEU A 142 -0.35 20.43 -6.78
N SER A 143 -1.50 20.10 -7.37
CA SER A 143 -2.77 20.01 -6.66
C SER A 143 -2.78 18.84 -5.66
N GLY A 144 -3.79 18.76 -4.78
CA GLY A 144 -3.97 17.64 -3.83
C GLY A 144 -4.06 16.29 -4.56
N GLY A 145 -4.92 16.18 -5.58
CA GLY A 145 -5.07 14.96 -6.38
C GLY A 145 -3.79 14.60 -7.14
N GLN A 146 -3.06 15.60 -7.69
CA GLN A 146 -1.77 15.34 -8.35
C GLN A 146 -0.72 14.80 -7.36
N ARG A 147 -0.68 15.31 -6.13
CA ARG A 147 0.19 14.74 -5.08
C ARG A 147 -0.17 13.31 -4.75
N GLN A 148 -1.46 13.01 -4.68
CA GLN A 148 -1.95 11.64 -4.46
C GLN A 148 -1.51 10.70 -5.59
N ARG A 149 -1.67 11.08 -6.86
CA ARG A 149 -1.22 10.29 -8.02
C ARG A 149 0.30 10.05 -7.98
N VAL A 150 1.11 11.04 -7.60
CA VAL A 150 2.55 10.85 -7.40
C VAL A 150 2.85 9.84 -6.29
N ALA A 151 2.12 9.89 -5.17
CA ALA A 151 2.27 8.90 -4.10
C ALA A 151 1.90 7.49 -4.57
N LEU A 152 0.83 7.37 -5.37
CA LEU A 152 0.42 6.10 -5.97
C LEU A 152 1.49 5.57 -6.94
N ALA A 153 1.99 6.39 -7.87
CA ALA A 153 3.08 6.00 -8.77
C ALA A 153 4.32 5.51 -8.00
N ARG A 154 4.68 6.20 -6.90
CA ARG A 154 5.83 5.84 -6.05
C ARG A 154 5.72 4.46 -5.41
N ILE A 155 4.52 4.03 -5.05
CA ILE A 155 4.33 2.71 -4.45
C ILE A 155 4.15 1.62 -5.51
N LEU A 156 3.55 1.93 -6.67
CA LEU A 156 3.32 0.99 -7.77
C LEU A 156 4.61 0.65 -8.53
N VAL A 157 5.53 1.61 -8.69
CA VAL A 157 6.78 1.42 -9.44
C VAL A 157 7.63 0.24 -8.94
N LYS A 158 7.47 -0.13 -7.68
CA LYS A 158 8.14 -1.29 -7.07
C LYS A 158 7.42 -2.62 -7.32
N GLN A 159 6.24 -2.60 -7.94
CA GLN A 159 5.42 -3.79 -8.19
C GLN A 159 5.24 -4.68 -6.95
N PRO A 160 4.67 -4.14 -5.85
CA PRO A 160 4.54 -4.89 -4.61
C PRO A 160 3.58 -6.08 -4.77
N LYS A 161 3.80 -7.14 -4.00
CA LYS A 161 2.87 -8.27 -3.92
C LYS A 161 1.56 -7.90 -3.21
N LEU A 162 1.60 -6.93 -2.31
CA LEU A 162 0.44 -6.40 -1.57
C LEU A 162 0.52 -4.89 -1.49
N LEU A 163 -0.55 -4.22 -1.91
CA LEU A 163 -0.72 -2.78 -1.79
C LEU A 163 -1.71 -2.47 -0.68
N LEU A 164 -1.29 -1.64 0.28
CA LEU A 164 -2.10 -1.19 1.40
C LEU A 164 -2.40 0.30 1.26
N LEU A 165 -3.68 0.67 1.30
CA LEU A 165 -4.14 2.04 1.19
C LEU A 165 -4.85 2.44 2.50
N ASP A 166 -4.26 3.36 3.28
CA ASP A 166 -4.82 3.85 4.54
C ASP A 166 -5.55 5.18 4.29
N GLU A 167 -6.87 5.10 4.16
CA GLU A 167 -7.76 6.23 3.87
C GLU A 167 -7.25 7.13 2.71
N PRO A 168 -6.95 6.54 1.54
CA PRO A 168 -6.23 7.25 0.47
C PRO A 168 -6.96 8.49 -0.03
N MET A 169 -8.26 8.62 0.24
CA MET A 169 -9.11 9.68 -0.30
C MET A 169 -9.72 10.59 0.79
N ALA A 170 -9.27 10.49 2.04
CA ALA A 170 -9.85 11.23 3.17
C ALA A 170 -9.71 12.75 3.02
N ALA A 171 -8.64 13.23 2.37
CA ALA A 171 -8.35 14.66 2.19
C ALA A 171 -8.97 15.26 0.91
N LEU A 172 -9.73 14.48 0.12
CA LEU A 172 -10.32 14.94 -1.12
C LEU A 172 -11.77 15.39 -0.92
N ASP A 173 -12.20 16.42 -1.68
CA ASP A 173 -13.61 16.75 -1.81
C ASP A 173 -14.39 15.60 -2.47
N LYS A 174 -15.75 15.66 -2.38
CA LYS A 174 -16.62 14.57 -2.83
C LYS A 174 -16.42 14.24 -4.31
N LYS A 175 -16.38 15.25 -5.17
CA LYS A 175 -16.27 15.07 -6.63
C LYS A 175 -14.93 14.44 -7.03
N LEU A 176 -13.85 14.94 -6.44
CA LEU A 176 -12.50 14.44 -6.70
C LEU A 176 -12.33 13.01 -6.14
N ARG A 177 -12.98 12.71 -5.02
CA ARG A 177 -12.98 11.37 -4.43
C ARG A 177 -13.65 10.34 -5.35
N GLU A 178 -14.85 10.66 -5.87
CA GLU A 178 -15.58 9.79 -6.79
C GLU A 178 -14.76 9.54 -8.08
N GLN A 179 -14.14 10.56 -8.64
CA GLN A 179 -13.27 10.43 -9.80
C GLN A 179 -12.05 9.55 -9.49
N MET A 180 -11.37 9.76 -8.38
CA MET A 180 -10.20 8.99 -7.99
C MET A 180 -10.51 7.53 -7.63
N GLN A 181 -11.72 7.23 -7.15
CA GLN A 181 -12.16 5.84 -6.93
C GLN A 181 -12.19 5.04 -8.23
N LEU A 182 -12.73 5.63 -9.29
CA LEU A 182 -12.74 5.02 -10.63
C LEU A 182 -11.31 4.85 -11.15
N GLU A 183 -10.49 5.92 -11.11
CA GLU A 183 -9.11 5.88 -11.60
C GLU A 183 -8.22 4.86 -10.87
N VAL A 184 -8.36 4.73 -9.54
CA VAL A 184 -7.61 3.71 -8.77
C VAL A 184 -8.12 2.31 -9.10
N GLY A 185 -9.43 2.14 -9.31
CA GLY A 185 -10.00 0.88 -9.78
C GLY A 185 -9.37 0.45 -11.11
N ASP A 186 -9.42 1.33 -12.12
CA ASP A 186 -8.86 1.08 -13.47
C ASP A 186 -7.34 0.80 -13.46
N ILE A 187 -6.60 1.39 -12.51
CA ILE A 187 -5.14 1.14 -12.35
C ILE A 187 -4.86 -0.22 -11.73
N LEU A 188 -5.77 -0.75 -10.90
CA LEU A 188 -5.56 -1.99 -10.15
C LEU A 188 -6.12 -3.23 -10.87
N GLU A 189 -6.98 -3.07 -11.89
CA GLU A 189 -7.41 -4.13 -12.81
C GLU A 189 -6.34 -4.41 -13.87
#